data_277ef51a60184e85197bbf716d931e97
#
_entry.id   277ef51a60184e85197bbf716d931e97
#
_cell.length_a   1.000
_cell.length_b   1.000
_cell.length_c   1.000
_cell.angle_alpha   90.00
_cell.angle_beta   90.00
_cell.angle_gamma   90.00
#
_symmetry.space_group_name_H-M   'P 1'
#
loop_
_entity.id
_entity.type
_entity.pdbx_description
1 polymer ?
#
loop_
_entity_poly.entity_id
_entity_poly.type
_entity_poly.pdbx_seq_one_letter_code
_entity_poly.pdbx_strand_id
1 'polypeptide(L)'
;LGGHVEELVKDEGLVSQSDLPFKGDIDIDKLEACIEKEGADNVSFMRLEAGTNLIGGQPVSVQSFKDACAVARKHGILSVLDASLLQDNLYFIKIRDEERKDMSVRDITREIADQFDMIYFSARKFGFARGGAILVRDEELFHSMEDLVPMFEGFLTYGGMSVREIEAMTVGFDESMDMDIISHGPQFIKYCVDKLVD
;
A
#
# COMPACT_ATOMS: atom_id res chain seq x y z
N LEU A 1 -14.48 -5.57 -16.37
CA LEU A 1 -14.40 -7.00 -16.06
C LEU A 1 -15.59 -7.52 -15.25
N GLY A 2 -16.53 -6.65 -14.83
CA GLY A 2 -17.78 -7.03 -14.15
C GLY A 2 -17.66 -7.27 -12.65
N GLY A 3 -16.52 -6.95 -12.04
CA GLY A 3 -16.36 -7.01 -10.59
C GLY A 3 -17.04 -5.82 -9.90
N HIS A 4 -17.52 -6.03 -8.67
CA HIS A 4 -18.01 -5.01 -7.76
C HIS A 4 -16.91 -4.65 -6.76
N VAL A 5 -16.85 -3.40 -6.31
CA VAL A 5 -15.90 -2.92 -5.30
C VAL A 5 -16.68 -2.36 -4.12
N GLU A 6 -16.39 -2.86 -2.94
CA GLU A 6 -16.88 -2.30 -1.67
C GLU A 6 -15.73 -1.54 -0.98
N GLU A 7 -16.02 -0.32 -0.54
CA GLU A 7 -15.07 0.54 0.15
C GLU A 7 -15.33 0.48 1.65
N LEU A 8 -14.31 0.03 2.41
CA LEU A 8 -14.47 -0.34 3.81
C LEU A 8 -13.61 0.54 4.74
N VAL A 9 -13.49 1.83 4.41
CA VAL A 9 -12.81 2.81 5.28
C VAL A 9 -13.64 3.12 6.53
N LYS A 10 -12.97 3.52 7.61
CA LYS A 10 -13.64 4.03 8.80
C LYS A 10 -14.36 5.34 8.50
N ASP A 11 -15.56 5.52 9.03
CA ASP A 11 -16.36 6.74 8.81
C ASP A 11 -15.63 8.00 9.29
N GLU A 12 -14.90 7.91 10.40
CA GLU A 12 -14.07 8.98 10.93
C GLU A 12 -12.94 9.39 10.01
N GLY A 13 -12.47 8.47 9.14
CA GLY A 13 -11.48 8.76 8.11
C GLY A 13 -11.95 9.77 7.07
N LEU A 14 -13.27 9.84 6.84
CA LEU A 14 -13.91 10.79 5.94
C LEU A 14 -14.13 12.18 6.55
N VAL A 15 -13.94 12.32 7.87
CA VAL A 15 -14.11 13.59 8.58
C VAL A 15 -12.80 14.35 8.61
N SER A 16 -12.73 15.51 7.94
CA SER A 16 -11.49 16.30 7.81
C SER A 16 -10.93 16.76 9.16
N GLN A 17 -11.79 17.08 10.15
CA GLN A 17 -11.41 17.51 11.49
C GLN A 17 -11.20 16.35 12.49
N SER A 18 -11.30 15.11 12.06
CA SER A 18 -11.03 13.97 12.94
C SER A 18 -9.55 13.94 13.35
N ASP A 19 -9.29 13.72 14.64
CA ASP A 19 -7.94 13.63 15.23
C ASP A 19 -7.34 12.20 15.16
N LEU A 20 -7.97 11.29 14.41
CA LEU A 20 -7.44 9.94 14.23
C LEU A 20 -6.04 10.00 13.61
N PRO A 21 -5.04 9.36 14.23
CA PRO A 21 -3.66 9.38 13.73
C PRO A 21 -3.51 8.65 12.38
N PHE A 22 -4.35 7.64 12.13
CA PHE A 22 -4.34 6.83 10.92
C PHE A 22 -5.75 6.75 10.33
N LYS A 23 -6.12 7.79 9.58
CA LYS A 23 -7.44 7.91 8.96
C LYS A 23 -7.67 6.95 7.81
N GLY A 24 -6.58 6.38 7.27
CA GLY A 24 -6.62 5.38 6.20
C GLY A 24 -6.94 3.96 6.68
N ASP A 25 -7.06 3.75 7.99
CA ASP A 25 -7.36 2.43 8.54
C ASP A 25 -8.68 1.88 8.02
N ILE A 26 -8.68 0.58 7.72
CA ILE A 26 -9.89 -0.14 7.34
C ILE A 26 -10.78 -0.37 8.56
N ASP A 27 -12.08 -0.42 8.33
CA ASP A 27 -13.08 -0.85 9.31
C ASP A 27 -13.18 -2.38 9.27
N ILE A 28 -12.65 -3.02 10.30
CA ILE A 28 -12.60 -4.50 10.39
C ILE A 28 -13.99 -5.10 10.53
N ASP A 29 -14.90 -4.46 11.24
CA ASP A 29 -16.28 -4.93 11.41
C ASP A 29 -17.02 -4.87 10.06
N LYS A 30 -16.84 -3.79 9.29
CA LYS A 30 -17.36 -3.70 7.92
C LYS A 30 -16.75 -4.76 7.00
N LEU A 31 -15.46 -5.08 7.15
CA LEU A 31 -14.80 -6.12 6.36
C LEU A 31 -15.40 -7.50 6.66
N GLU A 32 -15.54 -7.88 7.91
CA GLU A 32 -16.15 -9.16 8.29
C GLU A 32 -17.60 -9.23 7.84
N ALA A 33 -18.40 -8.17 8.05
CA ALA A 33 -19.78 -8.12 7.59
C ALA A 33 -19.93 -8.21 6.06
N CYS A 34 -19.01 -7.60 5.32
CA CYS A 34 -18.97 -7.70 3.85
C CYS A 34 -18.70 -9.14 3.40
N ILE A 35 -17.71 -9.79 4.00
CA ILE A 35 -17.37 -11.20 3.68
C ILE A 35 -18.53 -12.12 4.04
N GLU A 36 -19.18 -11.91 5.18
CA GLU A 36 -20.35 -12.70 5.58
C GLU A 36 -21.52 -12.53 4.61
N LYS A 37 -21.78 -11.29 4.18
CA LYS A 37 -22.86 -10.95 3.24
C LYS A 37 -22.64 -11.55 1.85
N GLU A 38 -21.46 -11.40 1.30
CA GLU A 38 -21.14 -11.79 -0.08
C GLU A 38 -20.75 -13.28 -0.19
N GLY A 39 -20.25 -13.88 0.91
CA GLY A 39 -19.62 -15.20 0.93
C GLY A 39 -18.17 -15.14 0.47
N ALA A 40 -17.27 -15.77 1.22
CA ALA A 40 -15.83 -15.71 0.96
C ALA A 40 -15.43 -16.15 -0.46
N ASP A 41 -16.11 -17.16 -1.01
CA ASP A 41 -15.87 -17.68 -2.37
C ASP A 41 -16.21 -16.67 -3.48
N ASN A 42 -16.97 -15.63 -3.18
CA ASN A 42 -17.32 -14.56 -4.11
C ASN A 42 -16.42 -13.33 -3.98
N VAL A 43 -15.54 -13.30 -2.98
CA VAL A 43 -14.56 -12.23 -2.78
C VAL A 43 -13.25 -12.61 -3.45
N SER A 44 -12.97 -12.02 -4.60
CA SER A 44 -11.76 -12.35 -5.39
C SER A 44 -10.47 -11.99 -4.67
N PHE A 45 -10.43 -10.85 -3.99
CA PHE A 45 -9.29 -10.38 -3.18
C PHE A 45 -9.68 -9.20 -2.30
N MET A 46 -8.95 -9.00 -1.24
CA MET A 46 -8.96 -7.79 -0.41
C MET A 46 -7.76 -6.93 -0.79
N ARG A 47 -7.98 -5.65 -1.09
CA ARG A 47 -6.90 -4.69 -1.40
C ARG A 47 -6.82 -3.60 -0.36
N LEU A 48 -5.63 -3.37 0.18
CA LEU A 48 -5.29 -2.22 1.01
C LEU A 48 -4.31 -1.31 0.27
N GLU A 49 -4.42 -0.03 0.48
CA GLU A 49 -3.49 0.98 -0.04
C GLU A 49 -2.64 1.51 1.11
N ALA A 50 -1.32 1.49 0.94
CA ALA A 50 -0.42 2.18 1.86
C ALA A 50 -0.47 3.69 1.55
N GLY A 51 -1.27 4.40 2.36
CA GLY A 51 -1.78 5.73 2.07
C GLY A 51 -3.04 5.66 1.21
N THR A 52 -4.23 5.60 1.85
CA THR A 52 -5.52 5.40 1.18
C THR A 52 -5.85 6.59 0.28
N ASN A 53 -5.61 6.41 -1.01
CA ASN A 53 -5.68 7.47 -2.02
C ASN A 53 -7.08 8.09 -2.14
N LEU A 54 -8.14 7.28 -2.03
CA LEU A 54 -9.53 7.70 -2.15
C LEU A 54 -9.90 8.83 -1.17
N ILE A 55 -9.33 8.81 0.03
CA ILE A 55 -9.59 9.81 1.07
C ILE A 55 -8.42 10.79 1.26
N GLY A 56 -7.67 11.05 0.19
CA GLY A 56 -6.59 12.05 0.16
C GLY A 56 -5.23 11.53 0.63
N GLY A 57 -4.93 10.25 0.43
CA GLY A 57 -3.63 9.67 0.79
C GLY A 57 -3.45 9.50 2.30
N GLN A 58 -4.53 9.33 3.04
CA GLN A 58 -4.47 9.18 4.50
C GLN A 58 -3.68 7.93 4.90
N PRO A 59 -2.79 8.04 5.91
CA PRO A 59 -1.93 6.93 6.31
C PRO A 59 -2.72 5.82 7.01
N VAL A 60 -2.24 4.60 6.84
CA VAL A 60 -2.73 3.36 7.43
C VAL A 60 -1.76 2.88 8.49
N SER A 61 -2.26 2.45 9.64
CA SER A 61 -1.44 1.89 10.72
C SER A 61 -0.95 0.47 10.37
N VAL A 62 0.19 0.09 10.94
CA VAL A 62 0.68 -1.31 10.80
C VAL A 62 -0.32 -2.29 11.41
N GLN A 63 -0.99 -1.91 12.49
CA GLN A 63 -2.00 -2.76 13.11
C GLN A 63 -3.18 -3.03 12.19
N SER A 64 -3.66 -2.00 11.47
CA SER A 64 -4.75 -2.16 10.51
C SER A 64 -4.39 -3.12 9.37
N PHE A 65 -3.14 -3.06 8.85
CA PHE A 65 -2.67 -4.04 7.89
C PHE A 65 -2.69 -5.47 8.45
N LYS A 66 -2.22 -5.66 9.68
CA LYS A 66 -2.20 -6.97 10.33
C LYS A 66 -3.60 -7.54 10.54
N ASP A 67 -4.50 -6.73 11.07
CA ASP A 67 -5.87 -7.15 11.41
C ASP A 67 -6.64 -7.52 10.14
N ALA A 68 -6.59 -6.69 9.12
CA ALA A 68 -7.25 -6.96 7.85
C ALA A 68 -6.69 -8.22 7.16
N CYS A 69 -5.36 -8.38 7.12
CA CYS A 69 -4.75 -9.58 6.54
C CYS A 69 -5.04 -10.84 7.38
N ALA A 70 -5.21 -10.72 8.70
CA ALA A 70 -5.65 -11.84 9.53
C ALA A 70 -7.08 -12.28 9.18
N VAL A 71 -7.99 -11.33 8.94
CA VAL A 71 -9.35 -11.61 8.48
C VAL A 71 -9.32 -12.26 7.09
N ALA A 72 -8.58 -11.70 6.13
CA ALA A 72 -8.47 -12.26 4.79
C ALA A 72 -7.95 -13.72 4.83
N ARG A 73 -6.90 -13.96 5.62
CA ARG A 73 -6.30 -15.29 5.79
C ARG A 73 -7.27 -16.29 6.42
N LYS A 74 -8.05 -15.87 7.42
CA LYS A 74 -9.09 -16.69 8.07
C LYS A 74 -10.12 -17.21 7.06
N HIS A 75 -10.42 -16.42 6.04
CA HIS A 75 -11.43 -16.73 5.01
C HIS A 75 -10.85 -17.24 3.69
N GLY A 76 -9.52 -17.41 3.59
CA GLY A 76 -8.85 -17.85 2.35
C GLY A 76 -8.90 -16.82 1.22
N ILE A 77 -9.06 -15.53 1.56
CA ILE A 77 -9.14 -14.43 0.61
C ILE A 77 -7.74 -13.89 0.34
N LEU A 78 -7.38 -13.70 -0.92
CA LEU A 78 -6.11 -13.13 -1.36
C LEU A 78 -5.95 -11.70 -0.83
N SER A 79 -4.85 -11.43 -0.13
CA SER A 79 -4.51 -10.10 0.38
C SER A 79 -3.53 -9.38 -0.55
N VAL A 80 -3.91 -8.17 -0.98
CA VAL A 80 -3.16 -7.37 -1.94
C VAL A 80 -2.83 -6.00 -1.35
N LEU A 81 -1.55 -5.59 -1.42
CA LEU A 81 -1.11 -4.26 -1.04
C LEU A 81 -0.83 -3.40 -2.27
N ASP A 82 -1.49 -2.26 -2.38
CA ASP A 82 -1.00 -1.16 -3.21
C ASP A 82 0.02 -0.34 -2.41
N ALA A 83 1.30 -0.53 -2.73
CA ALA A 83 2.40 0.13 -2.06
C ALA A 83 2.84 1.44 -2.76
N SER A 84 2.02 1.99 -3.66
CA SER A 84 2.39 3.17 -4.46
C SER A 84 2.68 4.42 -3.62
N LEU A 85 2.08 4.56 -2.44
CA LEU A 85 2.32 5.66 -1.49
C LEU A 85 3.01 5.18 -0.20
N LEU A 86 3.65 4.02 -0.23
CA LEU A 86 4.22 3.39 0.96
C LEU A 86 5.24 4.31 1.66
N GLN A 87 6.05 5.06 0.93
CA GLN A 87 7.04 5.98 1.53
C GLN A 87 6.39 7.05 2.42
N ASP A 88 5.29 7.65 1.96
CA ASP A 88 4.56 8.66 2.75
C ASP A 88 3.91 7.99 3.97
N ASN A 89 3.35 6.81 3.79
CA ASN A 89 2.77 6.03 4.88
C ASN A 89 3.81 5.67 5.94
N LEU A 90 5.01 5.25 5.53
CA LEU A 90 6.14 4.94 6.42
C LEU A 90 6.58 6.18 7.23
N TYR A 91 6.64 7.36 6.59
CA TYR A 91 6.88 8.60 7.31
C TYR A 91 5.88 8.81 8.44
N PHE A 92 4.58 8.68 8.16
CA PHE A 92 3.55 8.86 9.18
C PHE A 92 3.58 7.78 10.27
N ILE A 93 3.92 6.52 9.94
CA ILE A 93 4.15 5.49 10.95
C ILE A 93 5.30 5.91 11.87
N LYS A 94 6.42 6.34 11.32
CA LYS A 94 7.59 6.76 12.10
C LYS A 94 7.31 7.90 13.09
N ILE A 95 6.41 8.82 12.76
CA ILE A 95 6.14 9.99 13.60
C ILE A 95 4.89 9.84 14.50
N ARG A 96 4.04 8.83 14.26
CA ARG A 96 2.76 8.67 14.98
C ARG A 96 2.64 7.36 15.74
N ASP A 97 3.42 6.34 15.39
CA ASP A 97 3.37 5.02 16.02
C ASP A 97 4.52 4.88 17.03
N GLU A 98 4.19 4.99 18.32
CA GLU A 98 5.17 4.92 19.41
C GLU A 98 5.94 3.61 19.48
N GLU A 99 5.34 2.49 19.05
CA GLU A 99 6.00 1.18 19.05
C GLU A 99 7.07 1.08 17.96
N ARG A 100 6.95 1.86 16.88
CA ARG A 100 7.79 1.76 15.69
C ARG A 100 8.70 2.95 15.44
N LYS A 101 8.60 3.98 16.28
CA LYS A 101 9.41 5.20 16.11
C LYS A 101 10.93 4.95 16.07
N ASP A 102 11.41 3.93 16.80
CA ASP A 102 12.82 3.59 16.87
C ASP A 102 13.23 2.48 15.86
N MET A 103 12.28 1.83 15.20
CA MET A 103 12.56 0.84 14.15
C MET A 103 13.10 1.51 12.89
N SER A 104 13.93 0.79 12.11
CA SER A 104 14.32 1.28 10.79
C SER A 104 13.12 1.29 9.83
N VAL A 105 13.14 2.22 8.86
CA VAL A 105 12.12 2.25 7.79
C VAL A 105 12.06 0.91 7.06
N ARG A 106 13.21 0.29 6.84
CA ARG A 106 13.35 -1.03 6.19
C ARG A 106 12.66 -2.15 6.98
N ASP A 107 12.78 -2.14 8.31
CA ASP A 107 12.14 -3.16 9.15
C ASP A 107 10.62 -2.98 9.21
N ILE A 108 10.14 -1.74 9.26
CA ILE A 108 8.70 -1.44 9.18
C ILE A 108 8.15 -1.88 7.81
N THR A 109 8.87 -1.58 6.73
CA THR A 109 8.50 -2.02 5.37
C THR A 109 8.36 -3.53 5.29
N ARG A 110 9.32 -4.28 5.88
CA ARG A 110 9.27 -5.74 5.93
C ARG A 110 8.09 -6.24 6.75
N GLU A 111 7.87 -5.63 7.93
CA GLU A 111 6.75 -5.98 8.81
C GLU A 111 5.39 -5.84 8.10
N ILE A 112 5.22 -4.80 7.27
CA ILE A 112 4.02 -4.60 6.46
C ILE A 112 3.98 -5.62 5.31
N ALA A 113 5.05 -5.72 4.53
CA ALA A 113 5.11 -6.59 3.36
C ALA A 113 4.85 -8.05 3.70
N ASP A 114 5.28 -8.50 4.87
CA ASP A 114 5.12 -9.88 5.34
C ASP A 114 3.65 -10.27 5.62
N GLN A 115 2.73 -9.31 5.66
CA GLN A 115 1.31 -9.60 5.85
C GLN A 115 0.62 -10.03 4.56
N PHE A 116 1.09 -9.58 3.39
CA PHE A 116 0.39 -9.68 2.12
C PHE A 116 0.86 -10.84 1.24
N ASP A 117 -0.07 -11.38 0.46
CA ASP A 117 0.20 -12.42 -0.54
C ASP A 117 0.74 -11.81 -1.84
N MET A 118 0.25 -10.63 -2.20
CA MET A 118 0.66 -9.87 -3.37
C MET A 118 0.89 -8.40 -3.02
N ILE A 119 1.91 -7.81 -3.62
CA ILE A 119 2.20 -6.38 -3.51
C ILE A 119 2.42 -5.84 -4.91
N TYR A 120 1.85 -4.68 -5.21
CA TYR A 120 2.19 -3.94 -6.41
C TYR A 120 2.45 -2.47 -6.08
N PHE A 121 3.18 -1.79 -6.93
CA PHE A 121 3.47 -0.38 -6.75
C PHE A 121 3.77 0.33 -8.07
N SER A 122 3.53 1.63 -8.07
CA SER A 122 4.00 2.54 -9.11
C SER A 122 5.35 3.12 -8.72
N ALA A 123 6.39 2.82 -9.51
CA ALA A 123 7.72 3.35 -9.26
C ALA A 123 7.83 4.88 -9.47
N ARG A 124 6.83 5.50 -10.07
CA ARG A 124 6.76 6.98 -10.16
C ARG A 124 6.51 7.67 -8.83
N LYS A 125 6.03 6.92 -7.85
CA LYS A 125 5.77 7.39 -6.49
C LYS A 125 6.75 6.74 -5.52
N PHE A 126 6.75 5.41 -5.45
CA PHE A 126 7.63 4.63 -4.60
C PHE A 126 8.80 4.07 -5.43
N GLY A 127 10.03 4.50 -5.16
CA GLY A 127 11.23 4.14 -5.92
C GLY A 127 11.69 5.19 -6.95
N PHE A 128 11.06 6.37 -7.02
CA PHE A 128 11.49 7.57 -7.78
C PHE A 128 11.86 7.31 -9.26
N ALA A 129 11.24 6.32 -9.91
CA ALA A 129 11.54 5.91 -11.28
C ALA A 129 10.28 5.78 -12.12
N ARG A 130 10.41 5.33 -13.36
CA ARG A 130 9.27 4.92 -14.20
C ARG A 130 8.99 3.43 -14.01
N GLY A 131 7.78 3.02 -14.41
CA GLY A 131 7.34 1.64 -14.33
C GLY A 131 6.75 1.29 -12.97
N GLY A 132 6.95 0.08 -12.57
CA GLY A 132 6.47 -0.52 -11.34
C GLY A 132 6.80 -2.00 -11.30
N ALA A 133 6.31 -2.69 -10.29
CA ALA A 133 6.41 -4.14 -10.21
C ALA A 133 5.22 -4.73 -9.48
N ILE A 134 5.00 -6.02 -9.72
CA ILE A 134 4.11 -6.88 -8.97
C ILE A 134 4.97 -7.97 -8.33
N LEU A 135 4.84 -8.13 -7.02
CA LEU A 135 5.52 -9.16 -6.24
C LEU A 135 4.45 -10.14 -5.72
N VAL A 136 4.69 -11.41 -5.88
CA VAL A 136 3.74 -12.48 -5.51
C VAL A 136 4.50 -13.51 -4.69
N ARG A 137 3.89 -14.02 -3.60
CA ARG A 137 4.49 -15.07 -2.77
C ARG A 137 4.26 -16.46 -3.33
N ASP A 138 3.06 -16.67 -3.85
CA ASP A 138 2.62 -17.97 -4.33
C ASP A 138 3.08 -18.21 -5.77
N GLU A 139 3.73 -19.34 -6.01
CA GLU A 139 4.30 -19.70 -7.31
C GLU A 139 3.21 -20.01 -8.35
N GLU A 140 2.10 -20.65 -7.94
CA GLU A 140 0.99 -20.96 -8.87
C GLU A 140 0.29 -19.68 -9.31
N LEU A 141 0.07 -18.74 -8.37
CA LEU A 141 -0.46 -17.41 -8.68
C LEU A 141 0.49 -16.65 -9.61
N PHE A 142 1.80 -16.67 -9.35
CA PHE A 142 2.79 -16.06 -10.22
C PHE A 142 2.68 -16.60 -11.65
N HIS A 143 2.71 -17.90 -11.84
CA HIS A 143 2.61 -18.53 -13.16
C HIS A 143 1.28 -18.24 -13.87
N SER A 144 0.18 -18.16 -13.12
CA SER A 144 -1.12 -17.81 -13.71
C SER A 144 -1.16 -16.38 -14.27
N MET A 145 -0.30 -15.49 -13.76
CA MET A 145 -0.20 -14.10 -14.18
C MET A 145 0.82 -13.87 -15.30
N GLU A 146 1.81 -14.76 -15.46
CA GLU A 146 2.91 -14.59 -16.43
C GLU A 146 2.40 -14.37 -17.86
N ASP A 147 1.40 -15.13 -18.28
CA ASP A 147 0.84 -15.04 -19.64
C ASP A 147 0.15 -13.70 -19.93
N LEU A 148 -0.24 -12.97 -18.89
CA LEU A 148 -0.87 -11.65 -19.00
C LEU A 148 0.14 -10.53 -19.23
N VAL A 149 1.40 -10.70 -18.78
CA VAL A 149 2.44 -9.67 -18.89
C VAL A 149 2.73 -9.30 -20.36
N PRO A 150 2.95 -10.24 -21.28
CA PRO A 150 3.16 -9.91 -22.70
C PRO A 150 1.93 -9.23 -23.34
N MET A 151 0.74 -9.51 -22.83
CA MET A 151 -0.50 -8.97 -23.38
C MET A 151 -0.73 -7.51 -22.97
N PHE A 152 -0.38 -7.15 -21.74
CA PHE A 152 -0.73 -5.85 -21.14
C PHE A 152 0.45 -4.91 -20.95
N GLU A 153 1.67 -5.42 -20.71
CA GLU A 153 2.81 -4.62 -20.28
C GLU A 153 4.05 -4.77 -21.15
N GLY A 154 4.31 -5.94 -21.74
CA GLY A 154 5.48 -6.20 -22.57
C GLY A 154 6.06 -7.58 -22.34
N PHE A 155 7.41 -7.74 -22.43
CA PHE A 155 8.05 -9.03 -22.25
C PHE A 155 8.14 -9.42 -20.76
N LEU A 156 8.04 -10.73 -20.48
CA LEU A 156 8.13 -11.32 -19.14
C LEU A 156 9.36 -10.87 -18.34
N THR A 157 10.51 -10.71 -19.03
CA THR A 157 11.79 -10.44 -18.36
C THR A 157 11.95 -9.02 -17.83
N TYR A 158 11.22 -8.05 -18.37
CA TYR A 158 11.35 -6.63 -18.00
C TYR A 158 10.05 -5.83 -18.07
N GLY A 159 8.92 -6.45 -18.41
CA GLY A 159 7.61 -5.77 -18.44
C GLY A 159 7.57 -4.52 -19.33
N GLY A 160 8.39 -4.45 -20.40
CA GLY A 160 8.51 -3.28 -21.24
C GLY A 160 9.37 -2.14 -20.69
N MET A 161 9.96 -2.30 -19.49
CA MET A 161 10.86 -1.31 -18.90
C MET A 161 12.27 -1.39 -19.50
N SER A 162 12.96 -0.25 -19.63
CA SER A 162 14.37 -0.23 -20.00
C SER A 162 15.27 -0.60 -18.82
N VAL A 163 16.48 -1.09 -19.11
CA VAL A 163 17.48 -1.37 -18.06
C VAL A 163 17.75 -0.14 -17.19
N ARG A 164 17.79 1.05 -17.79
CA ARG A 164 17.98 2.32 -17.04
C ARG A 164 16.87 2.58 -16.01
N GLU A 165 15.64 2.24 -16.35
CA GLU A 165 14.50 2.41 -15.44
C GLU A 165 14.56 1.40 -14.29
N ILE A 166 15.00 0.17 -14.58
CA ILE A 166 15.20 -0.86 -13.55
C ILE A 166 16.35 -0.48 -12.60
N GLU A 167 17.47 0.00 -13.15
CA GLU A 167 18.59 0.50 -12.34
C GLU A 167 18.19 1.70 -11.49
N ALA A 168 17.50 2.69 -12.09
CA ALA A 168 17.00 3.86 -11.37
C ALA A 168 16.03 3.46 -10.24
N MET A 169 15.12 2.51 -10.50
CA MET A 169 14.19 2.00 -9.50
C MET A 169 14.91 1.30 -8.35
N THR A 170 15.99 0.56 -8.64
CA THR A 170 16.81 -0.11 -7.61
C THR A 170 17.43 0.90 -6.66
N VAL A 171 18.00 1.98 -7.18
CA VAL A 171 18.54 3.09 -6.37
C VAL A 171 17.41 3.78 -5.60
N GLY A 172 16.32 4.10 -6.28
CA GLY A 172 15.17 4.77 -5.68
C GLY A 172 14.52 3.98 -4.54
N PHE A 173 14.56 2.65 -4.59
CA PHE A 173 14.10 1.82 -3.47
C PHE A 173 15.00 1.96 -2.25
N ASP A 174 16.30 2.01 -2.45
CA ASP A 174 17.25 2.20 -1.36
C ASP A 174 17.05 3.58 -0.71
N GLU A 175 16.89 4.61 -1.53
CA GLU A 175 16.56 5.97 -1.10
C GLU A 175 15.20 6.06 -0.38
N SER A 176 14.20 5.31 -0.84
CA SER A 176 12.88 5.24 -0.19
C SER A 176 12.90 4.59 1.21
N MET A 177 14.02 3.98 1.60
CA MET A 177 14.23 3.45 2.96
C MET A 177 14.96 4.45 3.88
N ASP A 178 15.28 5.63 3.39
CA ASP A 178 15.94 6.69 4.16
C ASP A 178 14.91 7.71 4.65
N MET A 179 14.83 7.86 5.99
CA MET A 179 13.90 8.79 6.64
C MET A 179 14.15 10.25 6.23
N ASP A 180 15.39 10.64 6.00
CA ASP A 180 15.73 11.99 5.58
C ASP A 180 15.13 12.29 4.19
N ILE A 181 15.14 11.31 3.30
CA ILE A 181 14.56 11.43 1.95
C ILE A 181 13.04 11.44 1.98
N ILE A 182 12.40 10.43 2.60
CA ILE A 182 10.94 10.30 2.58
C ILE A 182 10.22 11.39 3.39
N SER A 183 10.91 12.07 4.30
CA SER A 183 10.34 13.18 5.07
C SER A 183 10.12 14.45 4.24
N HIS A 184 10.82 14.63 3.13
CA HIS A 184 10.78 15.87 2.33
C HIS A 184 9.38 16.19 1.79
N GLY A 185 8.68 15.20 1.24
CA GLY A 185 7.34 15.38 0.68
C GLY A 185 6.34 15.88 1.72
N PRO A 186 6.10 15.15 2.81
CA PRO A 186 5.19 15.54 3.87
C PRO A 186 5.56 16.87 4.54
N GLN A 187 6.85 17.14 4.78
CA GLN A 187 7.31 18.41 5.37
C GLN A 187 7.06 19.58 4.42
N PHE A 188 7.31 19.41 3.13
CA PHE A 188 7.04 20.44 2.12
C PHE A 188 5.54 20.76 2.04
N ILE A 189 4.68 19.73 2.02
CA ILE A 189 3.23 19.93 2.02
C ILE A 189 2.80 20.67 3.29
N LYS A 190 3.29 20.26 4.46
CA LYS A 190 3.00 20.94 5.72
C LYS A 190 3.41 22.42 5.65
N TYR A 191 4.61 22.72 5.18
CA TYR A 191 5.08 24.09 5.01
C TYR A 191 4.16 24.93 4.11
N CYS A 192 3.73 24.35 2.98
CA CYS A 192 2.80 25.04 2.07
C CYS A 192 1.45 25.32 2.73
N VAL A 193 0.89 24.32 3.44
CA VAL A 193 -0.39 24.48 4.15
C VAL A 193 -0.28 25.55 5.22
N ASP A 194 0.76 25.52 6.05
CA ASP A 194 0.98 26.52 7.11
C ASP A 194 1.05 27.96 6.52
N LYS A 195 1.62 28.11 5.32
CA LYS A 195 1.70 29.41 4.63
C LYS A 195 0.41 29.87 3.96
N LEU A 196 -0.51 28.97 3.71
CA LEU A 196 -1.81 29.30 3.09
C LEU A 196 -2.91 29.57 4.12
N VAL A 197 -2.72 29.15 5.36
CA VAL A 197 -3.70 29.28 6.44
C VAL A 197 -3.40 30.51 7.32
N ASP A 198 -2.15 31.02 7.31
CA ASP A 198 -1.75 32.29 7.94
C ASP A 198 -2.21 33.52 7.11
#